data_16a509d4cd1c603f3828605ca134df2f
#
_entry.id   16a509d4cd1c603f3828605ca134df2f
#
_cell.length_a   1.000
_cell.length_b   1.000
_cell.length_c   1.000
_cell.angle_alpha   90.00
_cell.angle_beta   90.00
_cell.angle_gamma   90.00
#
_symmetry.space_group_name_H-M   'P 1'
#
loop_
_entity.id
_entity.type
_entity.pdbx_description
1 polymer ?
#
loop_
_entity_poly.entity_id
_entity_poly.type
_entity_poly.pdbx_seq_one_letter_code
_entity_poly.pdbx_strand_id
1 'polypeptide(L)'
;AMLTAVASTPVFAQNTITFNGKIYDQACTVQVNGSADTTIDLGNYSKERIAEKGATTDYVPFTVSLVSCPEAGTGVPTQAMFRFHGATDDSNPTYFKNADEGSETGAAGVGISIQNASHSDVTDNTDDAAVNLPTDGSTADFTYYAAMANDGSATVTGGDVSTQVTYTVSYQ
;
A
#
# COMPACT_ATOMS: atom_id res chain seq x y z
N ALA A 1 -42.39 42.39 46.37
CA ALA A 1 -41.70 41.22 45.82
C ALA A 1 -41.04 41.63 44.50
N MET A 2 -39.70 41.70 44.52
CA MET A 2 -38.90 41.90 43.29
C MET A 2 -38.55 40.53 42.69
N LEU A 3 -39.01 40.29 41.49
CA LEU A 3 -38.63 39.11 40.72
C LEU A 3 -37.35 39.45 39.91
N THR A 4 -36.21 38.89 40.29
CA THR A 4 -34.98 38.95 39.48
C THR A 4 -35.03 37.87 38.40
N ALA A 5 -35.17 38.27 37.16
CA ALA A 5 -35.04 37.38 36.01
C ALA A 5 -33.55 37.09 35.79
N VAL A 6 -33.18 35.82 35.96
CA VAL A 6 -31.84 35.32 35.60
C VAL A 6 -31.83 35.07 34.10
N ALA A 7 -31.17 35.91 33.35
CA ALA A 7 -30.95 35.67 31.92
C ALA A 7 -29.89 34.61 31.76
N SER A 8 -30.27 33.41 31.32
CA SER A 8 -29.33 32.36 30.89
C SER A 8 -28.79 32.72 29.52
N THR A 9 -27.52 33.06 29.44
CA THR A 9 -26.82 33.22 28.14
C THR A 9 -26.55 31.83 27.54
N PRO A 10 -26.91 31.60 26.27
CA PRO A 10 -26.56 30.34 25.63
C PRO A 10 -25.03 30.26 25.49
N VAL A 11 -24.46 29.20 26.05
CA VAL A 11 -23.04 28.86 25.82
C VAL A 11 -22.97 28.09 24.51
N PHE A 12 -22.45 28.70 23.47
CA PHE A 12 -22.14 28.02 22.22
C PHE A 12 -20.82 27.33 22.39
N ALA A 13 -20.83 25.98 22.32
CA ALA A 13 -19.61 25.19 22.23
C ALA A 13 -19.00 25.40 20.83
N GLN A 14 -17.82 26.01 20.79
CA GLN A 14 -17.05 26.10 19.53
C GLN A 14 -16.18 24.87 19.38
N ASN A 15 -16.46 24.09 18.33
CA ASN A 15 -15.62 22.97 17.93
C ASN A 15 -14.69 23.42 16.81
N THR A 16 -13.41 23.18 16.97
CA THR A 16 -12.39 23.57 15.99
C THR A 16 -11.83 22.32 15.33
N ILE A 17 -11.74 22.34 13.99
CA ILE A 17 -11.00 21.35 13.21
C ILE A 17 -9.75 22.06 12.69
N THR A 18 -8.59 21.50 12.99
CA THR A 18 -7.30 22.04 12.52
C THR A 18 -6.75 21.15 11.41
N PHE A 19 -6.31 21.77 10.31
CA PHE A 19 -5.68 21.11 9.18
C PHE A 19 -4.21 21.51 9.15
N ASN A 20 -3.31 20.50 9.17
CA ASN A 20 -1.87 20.71 9.12
C ASN A 20 -1.30 19.89 7.97
N GLY A 21 -0.27 20.43 7.32
CA GLY A 21 0.48 19.77 6.28
C GLY A 21 1.84 20.42 6.12
N LYS A 22 2.72 19.77 5.41
CA LYS A 22 4.05 20.28 5.07
C LYS A 22 4.40 19.91 3.64
N ILE A 23 5.02 20.82 2.93
CA ILE A 23 5.61 20.60 1.61
C ILE A 23 7.13 20.71 1.77
N TYR A 24 7.84 19.72 1.23
CA TYR A 24 9.29 19.71 1.17
C TYR A 24 9.78 20.19 -0.18
N ASP A 25 10.86 20.97 -0.21
CA ASP A 25 11.45 21.49 -1.44
C ASP A 25 12.15 20.38 -2.25
N GLN A 26 12.64 19.36 -1.58
CA GLN A 26 13.40 18.26 -2.17
C GLN A 26 12.93 16.92 -1.59
N ALA A 27 12.92 15.90 -2.44
CA ALA A 27 12.56 14.53 -2.09
C ALA A 27 13.35 13.55 -2.97
N CYS A 28 13.29 12.27 -2.62
CA CYS A 28 13.91 11.21 -3.42
C CYS A 28 13.09 10.93 -4.70
N THR A 29 13.74 10.33 -5.69
CA THR A 29 13.06 9.70 -6.82
C THR A 29 12.77 8.24 -6.48
N VAL A 30 11.59 7.74 -6.85
CA VAL A 30 11.17 6.36 -6.55
C VAL A 30 11.33 5.49 -7.78
N GLN A 31 11.89 4.31 -7.60
CA GLN A 31 12.01 3.28 -8.64
C GLN A 31 11.59 1.91 -8.07
N VAL A 32 11.06 1.05 -8.92
CA VAL A 32 10.79 -0.36 -8.61
C VAL A 32 11.64 -1.22 -9.52
N ASN A 33 12.48 -2.07 -8.93
CA ASN A 33 13.48 -2.87 -9.66
C ASN A 33 14.31 -2.04 -10.65
N GLY A 34 14.66 -0.81 -10.26
CA GLY A 34 15.49 0.09 -11.05
C GLY A 34 14.76 0.87 -12.15
N SER A 35 13.43 0.83 -12.22
CA SER A 35 12.62 1.52 -13.22
C SER A 35 11.45 2.25 -12.58
N ALA A 36 10.93 3.28 -13.26
CA ALA A 36 9.71 3.98 -12.84
C ALA A 36 8.47 3.06 -12.94
N ASP A 37 8.42 2.28 -14.00
CA ASP A 37 7.40 1.24 -14.21
C ASP A 37 8.08 -0.12 -14.39
N THR A 38 7.51 -1.15 -13.80
CA THR A 38 8.05 -2.51 -13.90
C THR A 38 6.94 -3.55 -13.87
N THR A 39 7.25 -4.74 -14.35
CA THR A 39 6.41 -5.93 -14.24
C THR A 39 7.07 -6.92 -13.30
N ILE A 40 6.32 -7.42 -12.32
CA ILE A 40 6.75 -8.49 -11.43
C ILE A 40 6.11 -9.78 -11.95
N ASP A 41 6.92 -10.72 -12.38
CA ASP A 41 6.45 -12.06 -12.80
C ASP A 41 6.25 -12.92 -11.55
N LEU A 42 5.00 -13.28 -11.27
CA LEU A 42 4.62 -14.11 -10.13
C LEU A 42 4.80 -15.62 -10.38
N GLY A 43 5.19 -16.00 -11.59
CA GLY A 43 5.41 -17.39 -11.98
C GLY A 43 4.15 -18.09 -12.45
N ASN A 44 4.33 -19.37 -12.86
CA ASN A 44 3.26 -20.23 -13.34
C ASN A 44 3.16 -21.44 -12.43
N TYR A 45 1.96 -21.69 -11.90
CA TYR A 45 1.72 -22.75 -10.93
C TYR A 45 0.49 -23.57 -11.32
N SER A 46 0.44 -24.81 -10.86
CA SER A 46 -0.78 -25.59 -10.88
C SER A 46 -1.77 -25.04 -9.82
N LYS A 47 -3.06 -25.07 -10.13
CA LYS A 47 -4.11 -24.63 -9.19
C LYS A 47 -4.11 -25.38 -7.87
N GLU A 48 -3.61 -26.61 -7.85
CA GLU A 48 -3.47 -27.41 -6.64
C GLU A 48 -2.50 -26.79 -5.63
N ARG A 49 -1.57 -25.93 -6.09
CA ARG A 49 -0.63 -25.21 -5.21
C ARG A 49 -1.34 -24.28 -4.23
N ILE A 50 -2.48 -23.74 -4.65
CA ILE A 50 -3.30 -22.80 -3.86
C ILE A 50 -4.75 -23.29 -3.72
N ALA A 51 -4.97 -24.61 -3.62
CA ALA A 51 -6.30 -25.19 -3.51
C ALA A 51 -7.02 -24.81 -2.22
N GLU A 52 -6.27 -24.62 -1.14
CA GLU A 52 -6.81 -24.26 0.16
C GLU A 52 -6.95 -22.74 0.32
N LYS A 53 -8.04 -22.31 0.97
CA LYS A 53 -8.27 -20.89 1.26
C LYS A 53 -7.08 -20.27 1.99
N GLY A 54 -6.58 -19.16 1.47
CA GLY A 54 -5.44 -18.43 2.02
C GLY A 54 -4.08 -19.05 1.70
N ALA A 55 -4.03 -20.17 0.97
CA ALA A 55 -2.77 -20.71 0.45
C ALA A 55 -2.19 -19.78 -0.61
N THR A 56 -0.87 -19.66 -0.64
CA THR A 56 -0.15 -18.79 -1.57
C THR A 56 0.82 -19.58 -2.44
N THR A 57 1.14 -19.04 -3.60
CA THR A 57 2.33 -19.42 -4.36
C THR A 57 3.59 -18.97 -3.63
N ASP A 58 4.74 -19.23 -4.20
CA ASP A 58 5.98 -18.68 -3.66
C ASP A 58 5.96 -17.15 -3.81
N TYR A 59 6.43 -16.47 -2.77
CA TYR A 59 6.55 -15.01 -2.79
C TYR A 59 7.75 -14.58 -3.63
N VAL A 60 7.50 -13.68 -4.56
CA VAL A 60 8.52 -13.09 -5.45
C VAL A 60 8.94 -11.75 -4.86
N PRO A 61 10.23 -11.55 -4.55
CA PRO A 61 10.72 -10.27 -4.04
C PRO A 61 10.76 -9.22 -5.15
N PHE A 62 10.46 -7.98 -4.77
CA PHE A 62 10.75 -6.80 -5.60
C PHE A 62 11.25 -5.67 -4.70
N THR A 63 12.06 -4.78 -5.27
CA THR A 63 12.71 -3.71 -4.53
C THR A 63 12.12 -2.37 -4.92
N VAL A 64 11.65 -1.61 -3.93
CA VAL A 64 11.33 -0.19 -4.06
C VAL A 64 12.55 0.58 -3.61
N SER A 65 13.13 1.38 -4.50
CA SER A 65 14.34 2.17 -4.23
C SER A 65 14.00 3.65 -4.22
N LEU A 66 14.48 4.34 -3.20
CA LEU A 66 14.55 5.79 -3.15
C LEU A 66 15.93 6.23 -3.58
N VAL A 67 16.01 6.84 -4.76
CA VAL A 67 17.29 7.26 -5.37
C VAL A 67 17.35 8.78 -5.43
N SER A 68 18.57 9.30 -5.57
CA SER A 68 18.80 10.76 -5.61
C SER A 68 18.20 11.48 -4.40
N CYS A 69 18.26 10.85 -3.24
CA CYS A 69 17.81 11.47 -2.00
C CYS A 69 18.66 12.70 -1.69
N PRO A 70 18.06 13.80 -1.21
CA PRO A 70 18.84 14.94 -0.74
C PRO A 70 19.63 14.57 0.52
N GLU A 71 20.78 15.20 0.70
CA GLU A 71 21.52 15.10 1.98
C GLU A 71 20.69 15.71 3.12
N ALA A 72 20.91 15.20 4.34
CA ALA A 72 20.22 15.71 5.52
C ALA A 72 20.42 17.22 5.70
N GLY A 73 19.36 17.93 6.05
CA GLY A 73 19.42 19.38 6.26
C GLY A 73 18.05 19.96 6.61
N THR A 74 18.03 21.27 6.78
CA THR A 74 16.79 22.00 7.04
C THR A 74 15.86 21.92 5.81
N GLY A 75 14.60 21.53 6.03
CA GLY A 75 13.61 21.41 4.95
C GLY A 75 13.74 20.14 4.13
N VAL A 76 14.55 19.18 4.59
CA VAL A 76 14.69 17.84 3.99
C VAL A 76 13.96 16.83 4.85
N PRO A 77 13.19 15.90 4.26
CA PRO A 77 12.52 14.86 5.02
C PRO A 77 13.52 13.88 5.62
N THR A 78 13.18 13.29 6.76
CA THR A 78 14.01 12.30 7.46
C THR A 78 13.44 10.90 7.36
N GLN A 79 12.16 10.78 7.03
CA GLN A 79 11.47 9.49 6.89
C GLN A 79 10.56 9.50 5.66
N ALA A 80 10.29 8.30 5.15
CA ALA A 80 9.31 8.07 4.09
C ALA A 80 8.36 6.96 4.50
N MET A 81 7.13 7.03 3.98
CA MET A 81 6.13 5.97 4.06
C MET A 81 5.66 5.63 2.65
N PHE A 82 5.50 4.33 2.38
CA PHE A 82 4.98 3.85 1.12
C PHE A 82 3.50 3.50 1.25
N ARG A 83 2.74 3.81 0.22
CA ARG A 83 1.34 3.44 0.09
C ARG A 83 1.11 2.84 -1.28
N PHE A 84 0.50 1.67 -1.32
CA PHE A 84 0.11 0.99 -2.55
C PHE A 84 -1.39 1.17 -2.76
N HIS A 85 -1.79 1.38 -4.00
CA HIS A 85 -3.19 1.57 -4.37
C HIS A 85 -3.53 0.77 -5.62
N GLY A 86 -4.59 -0.01 -5.56
CA GLY A 86 -5.12 -0.81 -6.64
C GLY A 86 -6.52 -1.32 -6.31
N ALA A 87 -7.15 -1.99 -7.26
CA ALA A 87 -8.42 -2.64 -6.99
C ALA A 87 -8.22 -3.75 -5.95
N THR A 88 -9.08 -3.77 -4.94
CA THR A 88 -9.08 -4.82 -3.91
C THR A 88 -9.93 -6.01 -4.34
N ASP A 89 -9.56 -7.18 -3.86
CA ASP A 89 -10.35 -8.38 -4.02
C ASP A 89 -11.65 -8.27 -3.22
N ASP A 90 -12.78 -8.61 -3.85
CA ASP A 90 -14.11 -8.44 -3.25
C ASP A 90 -14.35 -9.41 -2.08
N SER A 91 -13.68 -10.56 -2.09
CA SER A 91 -13.85 -11.61 -1.09
C SER A 91 -12.83 -11.53 0.03
N ASN A 92 -11.65 -11.00 -0.28
CA ASN A 92 -10.59 -10.77 0.68
C ASN A 92 -9.91 -9.41 0.44
N PRO A 93 -10.40 -8.32 1.04
CA PRO A 93 -9.87 -6.98 0.83
C PRO A 93 -8.40 -6.78 1.24
N THR A 94 -7.77 -7.77 1.88
CA THR A 94 -6.33 -7.79 2.13
C THR A 94 -5.52 -8.00 0.85
N TYR A 95 -6.14 -8.61 -0.16
CA TYR A 95 -5.51 -8.88 -1.45
C TYR A 95 -5.90 -7.84 -2.49
N PHE A 96 -5.05 -7.68 -3.49
CA PHE A 96 -5.37 -6.96 -4.71
C PHE A 96 -6.10 -7.89 -5.67
N LYS A 97 -7.06 -7.33 -6.40
CA LYS A 97 -7.93 -8.08 -7.29
C LYS A 97 -7.18 -8.60 -8.51
N ASN A 98 -7.45 -9.84 -8.89
CA ASN A 98 -7.11 -10.33 -10.22
C ASN A 98 -7.96 -9.61 -11.27
N ALA A 99 -7.34 -8.77 -12.09
CA ALA A 99 -8.04 -8.00 -13.13
C ALA A 99 -8.59 -8.88 -14.26
N ASP A 100 -8.04 -10.08 -14.43
CA ASP A 100 -8.48 -11.03 -15.46
C ASP A 100 -9.65 -11.91 -14.99
N GLU A 101 -9.99 -11.88 -13.69
CA GLU A 101 -11.12 -12.65 -13.18
C GLU A 101 -12.45 -12.23 -13.85
N GLY A 102 -13.20 -13.21 -14.29
CA GLY A 102 -14.43 -13.01 -15.04
C GLY A 102 -14.24 -12.84 -16.55
N SER A 103 -13.00 -12.80 -17.03
CA SER A 103 -12.70 -12.92 -18.46
C SER A 103 -12.72 -14.39 -18.92
N GLU A 104 -12.69 -14.62 -20.24
CA GLU A 104 -12.68 -15.98 -20.80
C GLU A 104 -11.40 -16.77 -20.42
N THR A 105 -10.30 -16.09 -20.17
CA THR A 105 -8.99 -16.70 -19.88
C THR A 105 -8.54 -16.51 -18.44
N GLY A 106 -9.26 -15.72 -17.65
CA GLY A 106 -8.88 -15.38 -16.29
C GLY A 106 -9.11 -16.51 -15.28
N ALA A 107 -8.18 -16.61 -14.33
CA ALA A 107 -8.35 -17.48 -13.17
C ALA A 107 -9.41 -16.91 -12.21
N ALA A 108 -10.23 -17.78 -11.64
CA ALA A 108 -11.17 -17.42 -10.57
C ALA A 108 -10.65 -17.88 -9.21
N GLY A 109 -11.07 -17.17 -8.15
CA GLY A 109 -10.73 -17.49 -6.76
C GLY A 109 -9.29 -17.14 -6.39
N VAL A 110 -8.67 -16.21 -7.11
CA VAL A 110 -7.26 -15.82 -6.94
C VAL A 110 -7.15 -14.31 -6.78
N GLY A 111 -6.56 -13.87 -5.67
CA GLY A 111 -6.10 -12.51 -5.47
C GLY A 111 -4.58 -12.42 -5.43
N ILE A 112 -4.05 -11.23 -5.33
CA ILE A 112 -2.61 -10.97 -5.22
C ILE A 112 -2.29 -10.41 -3.83
N SER A 113 -1.46 -11.14 -3.08
CA SER A 113 -0.93 -10.74 -1.79
C SER A 113 0.35 -9.96 -1.98
N ILE A 114 0.47 -8.82 -1.30
CA ILE A 114 1.73 -8.06 -1.19
C ILE A 114 2.11 -8.00 0.29
N GLN A 115 3.38 -8.23 0.59
CA GLN A 115 3.93 -8.15 1.94
C GLN A 115 5.16 -7.25 1.97
N ASN A 116 5.38 -6.59 3.10
CA ASN A 116 6.59 -5.84 3.36
C ASN A 116 7.74 -6.75 3.83
N ALA A 117 8.90 -6.16 4.12
CA ALA A 117 10.09 -6.90 4.57
C ALA A 117 9.90 -7.66 5.89
N SER A 118 8.92 -7.27 6.70
CA SER A 118 8.55 -7.97 7.93
C SER A 118 7.49 -9.06 7.72
N HIS A 119 7.15 -9.37 6.47
CA HIS A 119 6.08 -10.28 6.07
C HIS A 119 4.70 -9.91 6.60
N SER A 120 4.48 -8.62 6.82
CA SER A 120 3.16 -8.07 7.13
C SER A 120 2.45 -7.70 5.83
N ASP A 121 1.15 -7.96 5.77
CA ASP A 121 0.35 -7.65 4.59
C ASP A 121 0.30 -6.14 4.34
N VAL A 122 0.53 -5.78 3.08
CA VAL A 122 0.36 -4.43 2.56
C VAL A 122 -1.00 -4.37 1.90
N THR A 123 -1.89 -3.58 2.48
CA THR A 123 -3.27 -3.45 2.01
C THR A 123 -3.48 -2.17 1.23
N ASP A 124 -4.50 -2.17 0.38
CA ASP A 124 -4.84 -1.03 -0.45
C ASP A 124 -4.97 0.27 0.35
N ASN A 125 -4.37 1.32 -0.18
CA ASN A 125 -4.49 2.70 0.31
C ASN A 125 -4.15 2.89 1.80
N THR A 126 -3.28 2.03 2.33
CA THR A 126 -2.80 2.07 3.72
C THR A 126 -1.30 2.35 3.73
N ASP A 127 -0.87 3.30 4.58
CA ASP A 127 0.55 3.57 4.75
C ASP A 127 1.24 2.39 5.42
N ASP A 128 2.33 1.93 4.83
CA ASP A 128 3.26 1.02 5.50
C ASP A 128 4.07 1.78 6.55
N ALA A 129 4.80 1.04 7.39
CA ALA A 129 5.61 1.64 8.45
C ALA A 129 6.60 2.67 7.90
N ALA A 130 6.79 3.77 8.62
CA ALA A 130 7.76 4.79 8.26
C ALA A 130 9.19 4.21 8.28
N VAL A 131 9.96 4.56 7.28
CA VAL A 131 11.36 4.14 7.11
C VAL A 131 12.27 5.35 7.14
N ASN A 132 13.44 5.21 7.74
CA ASN A 132 14.43 6.29 7.79
C ASN A 132 15.07 6.48 6.42
N LEU A 133 15.19 7.73 6.00
CA LEU A 133 15.94 8.10 4.80
C LEU A 133 17.45 8.14 5.12
N PRO A 134 18.32 7.83 4.13
CA PRO A 134 19.75 8.04 4.28
C PRO A 134 20.06 9.53 4.49
N THR A 135 21.04 9.80 5.32
CA THR A 135 21.45 11.17 5.66
C THR A 135 22.58 11.71 4.78
N ASP A 136 23.14 10.85 3.95
CA ASP A 136 24.33 11.09 3.11
C ASP A 136 23.99 11.20 1.60
N GLY A 137 22.70 11.28 1.25
CA GLY A 137 22.25 11.33 -0.13
C GLY A 137 22.34 10.00 -0.88
N SER A 138 22.60 8.90 -0.20
CA SER A 138 22.68 7.58 -0.81
C SER A 138 21.30 7.04 -1.18
N THR A 139 21.29 5.92 -1.90
CA THR A 139 20.05 5.18 -2.24
C THR A 139 19.57 4.38 -1.05
N ALA A 140 18.26 4.35 -0.84
CA ALA A 140 17.61 3.47 0.12
C ALA A 140 16.76 2.43 -0.60
N ASP A 141 16.99 1.15 -0.31
CA ASP A 141 16.30 0.01 -0.90
C ASP A 141 15.38 -0.65 0.11
N PHE A 142 14.12 -0.90 -0.29
CA PHE A 142 13.11 -1.56 0.53
C PHE A 142 12.56 -2.76 -0.22
N THR A 143 12.62 -3.94 0.39
CA THR A 143 12.15 -5.18 -0.22
C THR A 143 10.69 -5.42 0.13
N TYR A 144 9.89 -5.70 -0.89
CA TYR A 144 8.52 -6.19 -0.81
C TYR A 144 8.42 -7.54 -1.48
N TYR A 145 7.34 -8.25 -1.21
CA TYR A 145 7.09 -9.59 -1.73
C TYR A 145 5.67 -9.66 -2.27
N ALA A 146 5.49 -10.34 -3.39
CA ALA A 146 4.17 -10.55 -3.98
C ALA A 146 3.96 -12.04 -4.33
N ALA A 147 2.73 -12.52 -4.18
CA ALA A 147 2.33 -13.87 -4.51
C ALA A 147 0.87 -13.90 -4.96
N MET A 148 0.51 -14.93 -5.71
CA MET A 148 -0.89 -15.28 -5.94
C MET A 148 -1.42 -16.01 -4.71
N ALA A 149 -2.66 -15.74 -4.32
CA ALA A 149 -3.29 -16.31 -3.14
C ALA A 149 -4.73 -16.76 -3.44
N ASN A 150 -5.15 -17.86 -2.83
CA ASN A 150 -6.56 -18.26 -2.84
C ASN A 150 -7.36 -17.28 -1.95
N ASP A 151 -8.26 -16.52 -2.55
CA ASP A 151 -9.07 -15.50 -1.87
C ASP A 151 -10.24 -16.08 -1.06
N GLY A 152 -10.56 -17.34 -1.27
CA GLY A 152 -11.63 -18.06 -0.59
C GLY A 152 -13.02 -17.81 -1.16
N SER A 153 -13.15 -17.12 -2.30
CA SER A 153 -14.44 -16.82 -2.93
C SER A 153 -15.05 -18.02 -3.64
N ALA A 154 -14.21 -18.79 -4.34
CA ALA A 154 -14.62 -19.92 -5.20
C ALA A 154 -13.52 -20.97 -5.25
N THR A 155 -13.83 -22.09 -5.91
CA THR A 155 -12.79 -23.06 -6.29
C THR A 155 -11.83 -22.40 -7.28
N VAL A 156 -10.54 -22.46 -7.00
CA VAL A 156 -9.52 -21.92 -7.90
C VAL A 156 -9.56 -22.61 -9.25
N THR A 157 -9.67 -21.83 -10.31
CA THR A 157 -9.56 -22.31 -11.70
C THR A 157 -8.23 -21.89 -12.31
N GLY A 158 -7.77 -22.64 -13.29
CA GLY A 158 -6.62 -22.24 -14.10
C GLY A 158 -6.98 -21.05 -14.99
N GLY A 159 -6.02 -20.17 -15.22
CA GLY A 159 -6.18 -19.01 -16.08
C GLY A 159 -5.16 -17.93 -15.81
N ASP A 160 -5.33 -16.81 -16.47
CA ASP A 160 -4.46 -15.63 -16.35
C ASP A 160 -4.72 -14.90 -15.02
N VAL A 161 -3.66 -14.38 -14.46
CA VAL A 161 -3.70 -13.55 -13.24
C VAL A 161 -2.88 -12.30 -13.49
N SER A 162 -3.51 -11.13 -13.40
CA SER A 162 -2.82 -9.85 -13.47
C SER A 162 -3.43 -8.84 -12.52
N THR A 163 -2.64 -7.87 -12.09
CA THR A 163 -3.11 -6.69 -11.38
C THR A 163 -2.18 -5.52 -11.69
N GLN A 164 -2.73 -4.32 -11.56
CA GLN A 164 -1.93 -3.09 -11.59
C GLN A 164 -2.09 -2.39 -10.25
N VAL A 165 -0.97 -2.11 -9.63
CA VAL A 165 -0.90 -1.40 -8.36
C VAL A 165 -0.01 -0.19 -8.55
N THR A 166 -0.51 0.98 -8.20
CA THR A 166 0.29 2.20 -8.12
C THR A 166 0.87 2.35 -6.73
N TYR A 167 1.96 3.07 -6.62
CA TYR A 167 2.55 3.38 -5.31
C TYR A 167 2.80 4.87 -5.19
N THR A 168 2.66 5.37 -3.98
CA THR A 168 2.99 6.76 -3.62
C THR A 168 3.90 6.76 -2.41
N VAL A 169 4.71 7.80 -2.30
CA VAL A 169 5.60 8.02 -1.17
C VAL A 169 5.20 9.32 -0.50
N SER A 170 4.99 9.27 0.80
CA SER A 170 4.86 10.44 1.65
C SER A 170 6.08 10.57 2.55
N TYR A 171 6.41 11.80 2.96
CA TYR A 171 7.61 12.12 3.72
C TYR A 171 7.27 12.77 5.06
N GLN A 172 8.14 12.54 6.04
CA GLN A 172 8.09 13.15 7.37
C GLN A 172 9.43 13.80 7.76
#